data_d861ac485d7dd06b63eefd1c8960ee6b
#
_entry.id   d861ac485d7dd06b63eefd1c8960ee6b
#
_cell.length_a   1.000
_cell.length_b   1.000
_cell.length_c   1.000
_cell.angle_alpha   90.00
_cell.angle_beta   90.00
_cell.angle_gamma   90.00
#
_symmetry.space_group_name_H-M   'P 1'
#
loop_
_entity.id
_entity.type
_entity.pdbx_description
1 polymer ?
#
loop_
_entity_poly.entity_id
_entity_poly.type
_entity_poly.pdbx_seq_one_letter_code
_entity_poly.pdbx_strand_id
1 'polypeptide(L)'
;MNSILQSEKVCYITGQANNLHKHHIYFCKPNRQISEKNGFWVYLAGYLHNQSNIGVHGKDGHELDLLLKKHCQAKYEETHSREEFIKLIGKSYL
;
A
#
# COMPACT_ATOMS: atom_id res chain seq x y z
N MET A 1 -7.98 -11.04 -2.69
CA MET A 1 -7.18 -11.52 -1.56
C MET A 1 -7.21 -10.49 -0.43
N ASN A 2 -7.22 -10.96 0.81
CA ASN A 2 -7.14 -10.05 1.96
C ASN A 2 -5.80 -9.32 2.00
N SER A 3 -5.76 -8.17 2.68
CA SER A 3 -4.50 -7.45 2.88
C SER A 3 -3.49 -8.31 3.62
N ILE A 4 -2.23 -8.27 3.18
CA ILE A 4 -1.14 -8.94 3.91
C ILE A 4 -0.66 -8.12 5.10
N LEU A 5 -1.06 -6.84 5.19
CA LEU A 5 -0.58 -5.90 6.20
C LEU A 5 -1.53 -5.71 7.38
N GLN A 6 -2.83 -5.91 7.19
CA GLN A 6 -3.82 -5.67 8.25
C GLN A 6 -5.01 -6.60 8.11
N SER A 7 -5.65 -6.92 9.24
CA SER A 7 -6.85 -7.74 9.28
C SER A 7 -8.10 -6.96 9.65
N GLU A 8 -7.95 -5.78 10.24
CA GLU A 8 -9.07 -4.95 10.69
C GLU A 8 -9.34 -3.82 9.69
N LYS A 9 -10.60 -3.44 9.56
CA LYS A 9 -11.00 -2.33 8.68
C LYS A 9 -10.85 -1.00 9.42
N VAL A 10 -9.60 -0.57 9.54
CA VAL A 10 -9.23 0.72 10.15
C VAL A 10 -8.09 1.32 9.32
N CYS A 11 -7.89 2.63 9.44
CA CYS A 11 -6.77 3.28 8.78
C CYS A 11 -5.45 2.65 9.28
N TYR A 12 -4.62 2.20 8.36
CA TYR A 12 -3.35 1.53 8.67
C TYR A 12 -2.40 2.43 9.47
N ILE A 13 -2.49 3.74 9.27
CA ILE A 13 -1.59 4.71 9.91
C ILE A 13 -2.16 5.23 11.23
N THR A 14 -3.46 5.59 11.26
CA THR A 14 -4.05 6.29 12.42
C THR A 14 -4.96 5.41 13.29
N GLY A 15 -5.44 4.29 12.76
CA GLY A 15 -6.42 3.46 13.46
C GLY A 15 -7.86 3.96 13.37
N GLN A 16 -8.10 5.08 12.68
CA GLN A 16 -9.42 5.64 12.47
C GLN A 16 -10.34 4.62 11.78
N ALA A 17 -11.60 4.52 12.24
CA ALA A 17 -12.53 3.51 11.74
C ALA A 17 -13.50 4.03 10.68
N ASN A 18 -13.54 5.35 10.43
CA ASN A 18 -14.47 5.96 9.47
C ASN A 18 -13.71 6.67 8.35
N ASN A 19 -14.44 7.06 7.30
CA ASN A 19 -13.89 7.72 6.12
C ASN A 19 -12.66 6.99 5.58
N LEU A 20 -12.82 5.69 5.31
CA LEU A 20 -11.73 4.84 4.87
C LEU A 20 -11.77 4.63 3.37
N HIS A 21 -10.60 4.70 2.74
CA HIS A 21 -10.40 4.36 1.34
C HIS A 21 -9.50 3.13 1.25
N LYS A 22 -9.84 2.20 0.37
CA LYS A 22 -8.96 1.08 0.06
C LYS A 22 -7.87 1.60 -0.87
N HIS A 23 -6.62 1.55 -0.41
CA HIS A 23 -5.47 2.03 -1.17
C HIS A 23 -4.64 0.86 -1.67
N HIS A 24 -4.51 0.72 -2.98
CA HIS A 24 -3.60 -0.23 -3.59
C HIS A 24 -2.19 0.35 -3.53
N ILE A 25 -1.30 -0.34 -2.82
CA ILE A 25 0.03 0.21 -2.47
C ILE A 25 0.89 0.43 -3.71
N TYR A 26 0.90 -0.54 -4.63
CA TYR A 26 1.55 -0.38 -5.92
C TYR A 26 0.45 -0.09 -6.92
N PHE A 27 0.42 1.13 -7.43
CA PHE A 27 -0.65 1.60 -8.29
C PHE A 27 -0.13 1.89 -9.70
N CYS A 28 -0.99 2.41 -10.59
CA CYS A 28 -0.77 2.46 -12.03
C CYS A 28 -0.84 1.05 -12.64
N LYS A 29 -1.15 0.98 -13.92
CA LYS A 29 -1.27 -0.31 -14.60
C LYS A 29 0.12 -0.85 -14.94
N PRO A 30 0.38 -2.14 -14.78
CA PRO A 30 -0.55 -3.20 -14.31
C PRO A 30 -0.52 -3.41 -12.79
N ASN A 31 0.26 -2.63 -12.03
CA ASN A 31 0.56 -2.89 -10.63
C ASN A 31 -0.66 -2.80 -9.70
N ARG A 32 -1.66 -1.98 -10.06
CA ARG A 32 -2.90 -1.91 -9.29
C ARG A 32 -3.61 -3.26 -9.23
N GLN A 33 -3.70 -3.94 -10.36
CA GLN A 33 -4.33 -5.27 -10.43
C GLN A 33 -3.50 -6.32 -9.70
N ILE A 34 -2.18 -6.23 -9.80
CA ILE A 34 -1.26 -7.11 -9.09
C ILE A 34 -1.40 -6.89 -7.58
N SER A 35 -1.51 -5.65 -7.14
CA SER A 35 -1.73 -5.30 -5.72
C SER A 35 -3.02 -5.90 -5.19
N GLU A 36 -4.12 -5.77 -5.95
CA GLU A 36 -5.41 -6.34 -5.55
C GLU A 36 -5.31 -7.87 -5.42
N LYS A 37 -4.68 -8.50 -6.37
CA LYS A 37 -4.57 -9.97 -6.43
C LYS A 37 -3.69 -10.54 -5.32
N ASN A 38 -2.68 -9.80 -4.90
CA ASN A 38 -1.68 -10.28 -3.93
C ASN A 38 -1.87 -9.72 -2.52
N GLY A 39 -2.92 -8.94 -2.28
CA GLY A 39 -3.17 -8.36 -0.97
C GLY A 39 -2.25 -7.19 -0.62
N PHE A 40 -1.69 -6.51 -1.61
CA PHE A 40 -0.83 -5.34 -1.43
C PHE A 40 -1.68 -4.07 -1.34
N TRP A 41 -2.55 -4.03 -0.33
CA TRP A 41 -3.42 -2.88 -0.12
C TRP A 41 -3.70 -2.70 1.37
N VAL A 42 -4.04 -1.47 1.73
CA VAL A 42 -4.43 -1.11 3.10
C VAL A 42 -5.61 -0.15 3.04
N TYR A 43 -6.32 -0.02 4.16
CA TYR A 43 -7.27 1.08 4.33
C TYR A 43 -6.51 2.32 4.80
N LEU A 44 -6.84 3.47 4.23
CA LEU A 44 -6.32 4.76 4.67
C LEU A 44 -7.48 5.72 4.90
N ALA A 45 -7.38 6.55 5.96
CA ALA A 45 -8.27 7.68 6.12
C ALA A 45 -8.20 8.53 4.85
N GLY A 46 -9.34 9.10 4.42
CA GLY A 46 -9.41 9.83 3.16
C GLY A 46 -8.37 10.92 3.01
N TYR A 47 -8.07 11.67 4.10
CA TYR A 47 -7.07 12.74 4.04
C TYR A 47 -5.65 12.20 3.84
N LEU A 48 -5.39 10.95 4.15
CA LEU A 48 -4.09 10.29 3.89
C LEU A 48 -4.07 9.58 2.54
N HIS A 49 -5.19 9.50 1.84
CA HIS A 49 -5.28 8.88 0.52
C HIS A 49 -5.28 9.93 -0.59
N ASN A 50 -6.40 10.61 -0.81
CA ASN A 50 -6.50 11.56 -1.92
C ASN A 50 -7.31 12.82 -1.60
N GLN A 51 -7.68 13.05 -0.34
CA GLN A 51 -8.50 14.19 0.07
C GLN A 51 -7.67 15.38 0.58
N SER A 52 -6.35 15.27 0.58
CA SER A 52 -5.48 16.37 0.99
C SER A 52 -4.10 16.25 0.32
N ASN A 53 -3.28 17.31 0.43
CA ASN A 53 -1.94 17.31 -0.14
C ASN A 53 -0.97 16.36 0.56
N ILE A 54 -1.25 15.96 1.80
CA ILE A 54 -0.40 15.04 2.56
C ILE A 54 -0.78 13.57 2.34
N GLY A 55 -1.86 13.29 1.61
CA GLY A 55 -2.23 11.92 1.26
C GLY A 55 -1.26 11.32 0.24
N VAL A 56 -1.26 10.01 0.11
CA VAL A 56 -0.33 9.28 -0.78
C VAL A 56 -0.40 9.75 -2.23
N HIS A 57 -1.55 10.25 -2.67
CA HIS A 57 -1.71 10.80 -4.03
C HIS A 57 -1.59 12.32 -4.07
N GLY A 58 -1.32 12.96 -2.93
CA GLY A 58 -1.12 14.39 -2.84
C GLY A 58 0.33 14.79 -3.12
N LYS A 59 0.56 16.08 -3.39
CA LYS A 59 1.90 16.57 -3.72
C LYS A 59 2.91 16.42 -2.59
N ASP A 60 2.44 16.37 -1.33
CA ASP A 60 3.30 16.27 -0.14
C ASP A 60 3.25 14.86 0.48
N GLY A 61 2.70 13.87 -0.23
CA GLY A 61 2.51 12.51 0.28
C GLY A 61 3.57 11.50 -0.13
N HIS A 62 4.66 11.94 -0.75
CA HIS A 62 5.68 11.04 -1.29
C HIS A 62 6.32 10.14 -0.23
N GLU A 63 6.61 10.69 0.95
CA GLU A 63 7.23 9.91 2.03
C GLU A 63 6.27 8.83 2.57
N LEU A 64 4.99 9.16 2.70
CA LEU A 64 3.99 8.19 3.13
C LEU A 64 3.83 7.08 2.09
N ASP A 65 3.75 7.44 0.82
CA ASP A 65 3.68 6.48 -0.27
C ASP A 65 4.86 5.51 -0.23
N LEU A 66 6.06 6.03 -0.09
CA LEU A 66 7.27 5.22 -0.05
C LEU A 66 7.33 4.34 1.21
N LEU A 67 6.88 4.86 2.35
CA LEU A 67 6.79 4.09 3.60
C LEU A 67 5.91 2.85 3.41
N LEU A 68 4.73 3.03 2.83
CA LEU A 68 3.79 1.93 2.59
C LEU A 68 4.38 0.90 1.63
N LYS A 69 5.05 1.36 0.59
CA LYS A 69 5.68 0.48 -0.39
C LYS A 69 6.79 -0.37 0.23
N LYS A 70 7.59 0.24 1.11
CA LYS A 70 8.66 -0.47 1.84
C LYS A 70 8.08 -1.47 2.84
N HIS A 71 7.07 -1.07 3.61
CA HIS A 71 6.41 -1.97 4.57
C HIS A 71 5.81 -3.19 3.88
N CYS A 72 5.13 -2.97 2.76
CA CYS A 72 4.49 -4.04 2.03
C CYS A 72 5.52 -5.02 1.46
N GLN A 73 6.59 -4.50 0.87
CA GLN A 73 7.66 -5.36 0.34
C GLN A 73 8.33 -6.15 1.45
N ALA A 74 8.63 -5.52 2.58
CA ALA A 74 9.24 -6.21 3.72
C ALA A 74 8.36 -7.35 4.23
N LYS A 75 7.05 -7.12 4.30
CA LYS A 75 6.09 -8.16 4.70
C LYS A 75 6.06 -9.32 3.72
N TYR A 76 6.02 -9.02 2.43
CA TYR A 76 6.04 -10.04 1.39
C TYR A 76 7.33 -10.89 1.46
N GLU A 77 8.45 -10.23 1.70
CA GLU A 77 9.75 -10.91 1.78
C GLU A 77 9.94 -11.77 3.04
N GLU A 78 9.00 -11.76 3.98
CA GLU A 78 9.01 -12.71 5.08
C GLU A 78 8.76 -14.14 4.61
N THR A 79 8.09 -14.31 3.48
CA THR A 79 7.71 -15.62 2.93
C THR A 79 8.11 -15.82 1.47
N HIS A 80 8.66 -14.79 0.83
CA HIS A 80 9.04 -14.80 -0.59
C HIS A 80 10.39 -14.12 -0.77
N SER A 81 11.02 -14.33 -1.91
CA SER A 81 12.29 -13.68 -2.22
C SER A 81 12.08 -12.27 -2.81
N ARG A 82 13.15 -11.47 -2.76
CA ARG A 82 13.16 -10.17 -3.44
C ARG A 82 13.02 -10.34 -4.95
N GLU A 83 13.60 -11.37 -5.52
CA GLU A 83 13.47 -11.67 -6.95
C GLU A 83 12.01 -11.89 -7.33
N GLU A 84 11.27 -12.61 -6.49
CA GLU A 84 9.83 -12.83 -6.71
C GLU A 84 9.06 -11.50 -6.64
N PHE A 85 9.40 -10.63 -5.70
CA PHE A 85 8.78 -9.31 -5.59
C PHE A 85 9.03 -8.47 -6.84
N ILE A 86 10.29 -8.40 -7.30
CA ILE A 86 10.65 -7.63 -8.49
C ILE A 86 9.94 -8.19 -9.72
N LYS A 87 9.76 -9.51 -9.78
CA LYS A 87 9.04 -10.14 -10.88
C LYS A 87 7.58 -9.71 -10.94
N LEU A 88 6.95 -9.51 -9.77
CA LEU A 88 5.56 -9.05 -9.69
C LEU A 88 5.44 -7.55 -9.99
N ILE A 89 6.25 -6.73 -9.36
CA ILE A 89 6.06 -5.26 -9.31
C ILE A 89 6.96 -4.52 -10.29
N GLY A 90 8.13 -5.08 -10.60
CA GLY A 90 9.05 -4.51 -11.59
C GLY A 90 10.29 -3.87 -10.99
N LYS A 91 10.34 -3.62 -9.68
CA LYS A 91 11.50 -3.04 -9.01
C LYS A 91 11.43 -3.28 -7.51
N SER A 92 12.55 -3.07 -6.83
CA SER A 92 12.62 -3.09 -5.36
C SER A 92 12.50 -1.67 -4.80
N TYR A 93 11.85 -1.56 -3.64
CA TYR A 93 11.77 -0.32 -2.85
C TYR A 93 12.64 -0.40 -1.59
N LEU A 94 13.29 -1.52 -1.38
CA LEU A 94 14.19 -1.76 -0.23
C LEU A 94 15.67 -1.66 -0.60
#